data_7f74cf5306687c79c95df72a5272ac7a
#
_entry.id   7f74cf5306687c79c95df72a5272ac7a
#
_cell.length_a   1.000
_cell.length_b   1.000
_cell.length_c   1.000
_cell.angle_alpha   90.00
_cell.angle_beta   90.00
_cell.angle_gamma   90.00
#
_symmetry.space_group_name_H-M   'P 1'
#
loop_
_entity.id
_entity.type
_entity.pdbx_description
1 polymer ?
#
loop_
_entity_poly.entity_id
_entity_poly.type
_entity_poly.pdbx_seq_one_letter_code
_entity_poly.pdbx_strand_id
1 'polypeptide(L)'
;MENRDSFKSRLGFLLVSAGCAIGIGNVWKFPYITGEYGGAVFVLFYLCFLLLMGIPVMTMELAVGRGGRKSAVGAYRSLEKQGSFWHIHGWFCVLGCYLLMMYYTTVSGWMVAYFWKFLTGTFSSVSQDEIPQVFTAMLGSPWEMGIFMALTVFLGFLVCGLGLHNGVERITKVMMSCLLILIVVLALHSLFLKGGEPGLAFYLLPDWDRAVEAGLGNVAAAAMNQAFFTLSLGIGALEIFGSYMTDDFTLTGEAVRITALDTFVALLSGLIIFPACFAYNVHPDQGPSLIFITLPKIFTDMTAGRLWGTLFFVFMTFASFSTVTAVFENLIACAMDNFGWTRKKSVLVNLVIVFLFSIPCVLGYNVLSGMHFIGGTDVLDSEDFLVSNLLLPGGALVYLLFCVTRFGWGFDNYIKEVNKGSGMKMPRWMKPYFQFILPLLILVILIRGLM
;
A
#
# COMPACT_ATOMS: atom_id res chain seq x y z
N MET A 1 -30.60 -11.54 -8.51
CA MET A 1 -29.23 -11.08 -8.22
C MET A 1 -29.19 -9.63 -8.68
N GLU A 2 -29.13 -8.68 -7.75
CA GLU A 2 -28.86 -7.30 -8.14
C GLU A 2 -27.53 -7.26 -8.89
N ASN A 3 -27.53 -6.63 -10.06
CA ASN A 3 -26.32 -6.49 -10.88
C ASN A 3 -25.30 -5.66 -10.08
N ARG A 4 -24.27 -6.34 -9.57
CA ARG A 4 -23.12 -5.65 -8.96
C ARG A 4 -22.45 -4.77 -10.01
N ASP A 5 -22.07 -3.55 -9.63
CA ASP A 5 -21.27 -2.66 -10.49
C ASP A 5 -20.05 -3.39 -11.03
N SER A 6 -19.66 -3.13 -12.27
CA SER A 6 -18.46 -3.68 -12.89
C SER A 6 -17.63 -2.54 -13.48
N PHE A 7 -16.32 -2.71 -13.58
CA PHE A 7 -15.46 -1.73 -14.24
C PHE A 7 -15.84 -1.56 -15.71
N LYS A 8 -15.84 -0.32 -16.22
CA LYS A 8 -16.11 -0.02 -17.63
C LYS A 8 -14.99 -0.49 -18.56
N SER A 9 -13.77 -0.57 -18.05
CA SER A 9 -12.62 -0.96 -18.83
C SER A 9 -11.65 -1.79 -18.00
N ARG A 10 -10.95 -2.72 -18.68
CA ARG A 10 -9.85 -3.47 -18.09
C ARG A 10 -8.74 -2.57 -17.55
N LEU A 11 -8.40 -1.51 -18.28
CA LEU A 11 -7.43 -0.51 -17.84
C LEU A 11 -7.89 0.17 -16.55
N GLY A 12 -9.20 0.46 -16.41
CA GLY A 12 -9.77 1.00 -15.18
C GLY A 12 -9.56 0.05 -14.00
N PHE A 13 -9.89 -1.21 -14.15
CA PHE A 13 -9.62 -2.23 -13.14
C PHE A 13 -8.13 -2.29 -12.77
N LEU A 14 -7.23 -2.40 -13.75
CA LEU A 14 -5.78 -2.50 -13.50
C LEU A 14 -5.23 -1.29 -12.75
N LEU A 15 -5.60 -0.07 -13.18
CA LEU A 15 -5.10 1.15 -12.56
C LEU A 15 -5.69 1.40 -11.17
N VAL A 16 -6.96 1.04 -10.93
CA VAL A 16 -7.57 1.15 -9.60
C VAL A 16 -6.96 0.12 -8.65
N SER A 17 -6.81 -1.14 -9.09
CA SER A 17 -6.21 -2.19 -8.27
C SER A 17 -4.71 -1.95 -8.03
N ALA A 18 -3.97 -1.50 -9.04
CA ALA A 18 -2.59 -1.09 -8.88
C ALA A 18 -2.47 0.15 -7.96
N GLY A 19 -3.39 1.12 -8.07
CA GLY A 19 -3.44 2.28 -7.18
C GLY A 19 -3.78 1.94 -5.73
N CYS A 20 -4.43 0.81 -5.47
CA CYS A 20 -4.59 0.28 -4.12
C CYS A 20 -3.27 -0.25 -3.55
N ALA A 21 -2.47 -0.93 -4.37
CA ALA A 21 -1.16 -1.45 -3.99
C ALA A 21 -0.09 -0.35 -3.96
N ILE A 22 -0.02 0.48 -5.02
CA ILE A 22 0.93 1.59 -5.13
C ILE A 22 0.57 2.68 -4.12
N GLY A 23 1.33 2.74 -3.06
CA GLY A 23 1.11 3.68 -1.97
C GLY A 23 2.41 4.25 -1.41
N ILE A 24 2.31 4.76 -0.20
CA ILE A 24 3.47 5.28 0.55
C ILE A 24 4.54 4.20 0.73
N GLY A 25 4.13 2.93 0.84
CA GLY A 25 5.02 1.80 1.01
C GLY A 25 6.08 1.63 -0.10
N ASN A 26 5.72 1.94 -1.34
CA ASN A 26 6.64 1.84 -2.49
C ASN A 26 7.69 2.95 -2.51
N VAL A 27 7.34 4.13 -2.02
CA VAL A 27 8.18 5.33 -2.16
C VAL A 27 8.91 5.67 -0.87
N TRP A 28 8.39 5.24 0.25
CA TRP A 28 8.98 5.48 1.56
C TRP A 28 9.62 4.22 2.16
N LYS A 29 8.77 3.19 2.45
CA LYS A 29 9.22 2.00 3.19
C LYS A 29 10.19 1.15 2.36
N PHE A 30 9.93 0.97 1.07
CA PHE A 30 10.79 0.19 0.20
C PHE A 30 12.21 0.76 0.06
N PRO A 31 12.45 2.06 -0.27
CA PRO A 31 13.80 2.61 -0.31
C PRO A 31 14.49 2.57 1.05
N TYR A 32 13.78 2.93 2.12
CA TYR A 32 14.32 2.87 3.47
C TYR A 32 14.85 1.47 3.81
N ILE A 33 14.01 0.44 3.68
CA ILE A 33 14.41 -0.95 3.98
C ILE A 33 15.53 -1.42 3.01
N THR A 34 15.48 -1.01 1.74
CA THR A 34 16.55 -1.30 0.78
C THR A 34 17.90 -0.72 1.25
N GLY A 35 17.89 0.50 1.79
CA GLY A 35 19.08 1.16 2.35
C GLY A 35 19.64 0.41 3.56
N GLU A 36 18.77 -0.03 4.46
CA GLU A 36 19.13 -0.73 5.71
C GLU A 36 19.64 -2.16 5.46
N TYR A 37 19.06 -2.87 4.50
CA TYR A 37 19.31 -4.31 4.29
C TYR A 37 20.17 -4.62 3.04
N GLY A 38 21.14 -3.77 2.72
CA GLY A 38 22.20 -4.10 1.78
C GLY A 38 21.91 -3.81 0.30
N GLY A 39 20.92 -2.96 -0.02
CA GLY A 39 20.73 -2.43 -1.38
C GLY A 39 20.21 -3.46 -2.37
N ALA A 40 20.92 -3.67 -3.49
CA ALA A 40 20.47 -4.51 -4.60
C ALA A 40 20.16 -5.97 -4.22
N VAL A 41 20.86 -6.55 -3.23
CA VAL A 41 20.58 -7.92 -2.78
C VAL A 41 19.20 -8.02 -2.14
N PHE A 42 18.83 -7.04 -1.31
CA PHE A 42 17.47 -6.95 -0.76
C PHE A 42 16.43 -6.87 -1.89
N VAL A 43 16.67 -6.05 -2.93
CA VAL A 43 15.76 -5.95 -4.09
C VAL A 43 15.58 -7.28 -4.79
N LEU A 44 16.63 -8.08 -4.95
CA LEU A 44 16.55 -9.43 -5.53
C LEU A 44 15.65 -10.35 -4.66
N PHE A 45 15.84 -10.37 -3.34
CA PHE A 45 14.99 -11.14 -2.43
C PHE A 45 13.54 -10.67 -2.49
N TYR A 46 13.31 -9.36 -2.50
CA TYR A 46 11.98 -8.77 -2.61
C TYR A 46 11.26 -9.21 -3.90
N LEU A 47 11.92 -9.12 -5.06
CA LEU A 47 11.35 -9.59 -6.33
C LEU A 47 11.04 -11.09 -6.31
N CYS A 48 11.91 -11.89 -5.70
CA CYS A 48 11.68 -13.33 -5.53
C CYS A 48 10.41 -13.59 -4.69
N PHE A 49 10.26 -12.91 -3.55
CA PHE A 49 9.09 -13.10 -2.68
C PHE A 49 7.81 -12.51 -3.26
N LEU A 50 7.86 -11.45 -4.06
CA LEU A 50 6.69 -10.99 -4.82
C LEU A 50 6.16 -12.09 -5.75
N LEU A 51 7.05 -12.79 -6.45
CA LEU A 51 6.66 -13.89 -7.35
C LEU A 51 6.15 -15.11 -6.57
N LEU A 52 6.85 -15.48 -5.50
CA LEU A 52 6.55 -16.70 -4.74
C LEU A 52 5.32 -16.51 -3.84
N MET A 53 5.12 -15.36 -3.25
CA MET A 53 4.10 -15.14 -2.22
C MET A 53 3.08 -14.08 -2.64
N GLY A 54 3.54 -12.94 -3.14
CA GLY A 54 2.68 -11.80 -3.47
C GLY A 54 1.63 -12.14 -4.52
N ILE A 55 2.06 -12.61 -5.70
CA ILE A 55 1.13 -12.99 -6.80
C ILE A 55 0.16 -14.09 -6.40
N PRO A 56 0.58 -15.22 -5.76
CA PRO A 56 -0.35 -16.23 -5.28
C PRO A 56 -1.40 -15.72 -4.31
N VAL A 57 -1.02 -14.95 -3.29
CA VAL A 57 -1.97 -14.44 -2.30
C VAL A 57 -2.91 -13.40 -2.93
N MET A 58 -2.41 -12.50 -3.77
CA MET A 58 -3.24 -11.56 -4.53
C MET A 58 -4.28 -12.28 -5.38
N THR A 59 -3.90 -13.36 -6.07
CA THR A 59 -4.85 -14.18 -6.83
C THR A 59 -5.93 -14.79 -5.96
N MET A 60 -5.63 -15.13 -4.69
CA MET A 60 -6.61 -15.67 -3.75
C MET A 60 -7.62 -14.60 -3.32
N GLU A 61 -7.17 -13.41 -2.96
CA GLU A 61 -8.07 -12.29 -2.64
C GLU A 61 -8.98 -11.95 -3.81
N LEU A 62 -8.41 -11.76 -5.00
CA LEU A 62 -9.20 -11.49 -6.21
C LEU A 62 -10.18 -12.62 -6.53
N ALA A 63 -9.81 -13.90 -6.29
CA ALA A 63 -10.67 -15.05 -6.54
C ALA A 63 -11.85 -15.12 -5.58
N VAL A 64 -11.63 -14.82 -4.29
CA VAL A 64 -12.71 -14.76 -3.30
C VAL A 64 -13.68 -13.64 -3.67
N GLY A 65 -13.18 -12.45 -4.01
CA GLY A 65 -14.01 -11.33 -4.46
C GLY A 65 -14.80 -11.66 -5.73
N ARG A 66 -14.15 -12.16 -6.78
CA ARG A 66 -14.81 -12.47 -8.06
C ARG A 66 -15.78 -13.64 -7.92
N GLY A 67 -15.42 -14.69 -7.20
CA GLY A 67 -16.28 -15.85 -6.96
C GLY A 67 -17.50 -15.51 -6.10
N GLY A 68 -17.33 -14.65 -5.10
CA GLY A 68 -18.40 -14.24 -4.18
C GLY A 68 -19.28 -13.10 -4.70
N ARG A 69 -18.78 -12.28 -5.63
CA ARG A 69 -19.48 -11.09 -6.18
C ARG A 69 -19.99 -10.12 -5.11
N LYS A 70 -19.33 -10.06 -3.98
CA LYS A 70 -19.64 -9.22 -2.82
C LYS A 70 -18.36 -8.73 -2.15
N SER A 71 -18.51 -7.83 -1.18
CA SER A 71 -17.44 -7.47 -0.26
C SER A 71 -17.08 -8.63 0.66
N ALA A 72 -15.95 -8.55 1.37
CA ALA A 72 -15.32 -9.65 2.07
C ALA A 72 -16.29 -10.54 2.89
N VAL A 73 -17.09 -9.96 3.77
CA VAL A 73 -18.03 -10.75 4.61
C VAL A 73 -19.04 -11.51 3.75
N GLY A 74 -19.59 -10.83 2.75
CA GLY A 74 -20.59 -11.41 1.85
C GLY A 74 -20.00 -12.45 0.90
N ALA A 75 -18.76 -12.24 0.43
CA ALA A 75 -18.06 -13.15 -0.45
C ALA A 75 -17.74 -14.46 0.28
N TYR A 76 -17.17 -14.39 1.48
CA TYR A 76 -16.95 -15.59 2.30
C TYR A 76 -18.24 -16.36 2.55
N ARG A 77 -19.34 -15.68 2.97
CA ARG A 77 -20.66 -16.33 3.18
C ARG A 77 -21.20 -17.03 1.96
N SER A 78 -20.95 -16.51 0.77
CA SER A 78 -21.46 -17.12 -0.48
C SER A 78 -20.63 -18.32 -0.94
N LEU A 79 -19.37 -18.41 -0.53
CA LEU A 79 -18.42 -19.43 -0.96
C LEU A 79 -18.15 -20.51 0.10
N GLU A 80 -18.40 -20.20 1.38
CA GLU A 80 -18.17 -21.13 2.48
C GLU A 80 -19.21 -22.26 2.52
N LYS A 81 -18.86 -23.35 3.17
CA LYS A 81 -19.78 -24.48 3.41
C LYS A 81 -20.78 -24.12 4.51
N GLN A 82 -22.00 -24.65 4.42
CA GLN A 82 -23.00 -24.47 5.47
C GLN A 82 -22.47 -24.93 6.83
N GLY A 83 -22.66 -24.07 7.85
CA GLY A 83 -22.19 -24.31 9.21
C GLY A 83 -20.72 -23.98 9.45
N SER A 84 -20.00 -23.42 8.49
CA SER A 84 -18.65 -22.88 8.69
C SER A 84 -18.68 -21.41 9.11
N PHE A 85 -17.55 -20.91 9.60
CA PHE A 85 -17.42 -19.55 10.16
C PHE A 85 -16.36 -18.70 9.45
N TRP A 86 -16.03 -19.01 8.20
CA TRP A 86 -15.00 -18.27 7.46
C TRP A 86 -15.37 -16.80 7.22
N HIS A 87 -16.67 -16.49 7.14
CA HIS A 87 -17.16 -15.12 7.03
C HIS A 87 -16.74 -14.19 8.19
N ILE A 88 -16.35 -14.76 9.35
CA ILE A 88 -15.78 -13.98 10.46
C ILE A 88 -14.50 -13.27 10.00
N HIS A 89 -13.69 -13.91 9.15
CA HIS A 89 -12.49 -13.27 8.59
C HIS A 89 -12.85 -12.02 7.78
N GLY A 90 -13.99 -12.01 7.08
CA GLY A 90 -14.46 -10.82 6.38
C GLY A 90 -14.61 -9.60 7.31
N TRP A 91 -15.03 -9.80 8.56
CA TRP A 91 -15.08 -8.73 9.57
C TRP A 91 -13.68 -8.28 10.03
N PHE A 92 -12.71 -9.22 10.13
CA PHE A 92 -11.32 -8.86 10.38
C PHE A 92 -10.73 -8.05 9.22
N CYS A 93 -11.09 -8.35 7.97
CA CYS A 93 -10.72 -7.54 6.82
C CYS A 93 -11.26 -6.10 6.93
N VAL A 94 -12.54 -5.94 7.31
CA VAL A 94 -13.14 -4.62 7.52
C VAL A 94 -12.43 -3.85 8.65
N LEU A 95 -12.18 -4.53 9.78
CA LEU A 95 -11.42 -3.95 10.88
C LEU A 95 -10.01 -3.50 10.43
N GLY A 96 -9.31 -4.35 9.68
CA GLY A 96 -7.99 -4.04 9.13
C GLY A 96 -8.01 -2.82 8.21
N CYS A 97 -9.03 -2.68 7.36
CA CYS A 97 -9.22 -1.49 6.53
C CYS A 97 -9.45 -0.22 7.36
N TYR A 98 -10.23 -0.28 8.45
CA TYR A 98 -10.40 0.88 9.34
C TYR A 98 -9.09 1.22 10.04
N LEU A 99 -8.40 0.25 10.64
CA LEU A 99 -7.12 0.48 11.32
C LEU A 99 -6.09 1.07 10.36
N LEU A 100 -5.98 0.52 9.14
CA LEU A 100 -5.10 1.08 8.12
C LEU A 100 -5.45 2.55 7.85
N MET A 101 -6.72 2.90 7.68
CA MET A 101 -7.13 4.27 7.34
C MET A 101 -6.95 5.24 8.50
N MET A 102 -6.94 4.81 9.75
CA MET A 102 -6.71 5.68 10.91
C MET A 102 -5.37 6.39 10.84
N TYR A 103 -4.29 5.68 10.55
CA TYR A 103 -2.98 6.31 10.42
C TYR A 103 -2.63 6.75 8.99
N TYR A 104 -3.09 6.00 7.99
CA TYR A 104 -2.73 6.25 6.59
C TYR A 104 -3.28 7.58 6.08
N THR A 105 -4.49 7.99 6.51
CA THR A 105 -5.07 9.30 6.18
C THR A 105 -4.26 10.45 6.79
N THR A 106 -3.69 10.26 7.98
CA THR A 106 -2.80 11.24 8.62
C THR A 106 -1.51 11.40 7.82
N VAL A 107 -0.86 10.30 7.47
CA VAL A 107 0.38 10.34 6.65
C VAL A 107 0.10 10.88 5.24
N SER A 108 -1.04 10.52 4.63
CA SER A 108 -1.46 11.12 3.36
C SER A 108 -1.67 12.63 3.49
N GLY A 109 -2.20 13.09 4.62
CA GLY A 109 -2.30 14.52 4.96
C GLY A 109 -0.93 15.21 5.00
N TRP A 110 0.12 14.55 5.53
CA TRP A 110 1.48 15.08 5.50
C TRP A 110 2.01 15.30 4.07
N MET A 111 1.68 14.38 3.13
CA MET A 111 2.06 14.55 1.73
C MET A 111 1.41 15.79 1.12
N VAL A 112 0.12 16.01 1.38
CA VAL A 112 -0.62 17.21 0.94
C VAL A 112 -0.06 18.48 1.57
N ALA A 113 0.29 18.44 2.86
CA ALA A 113 0.91 19.57 3.57
C ALA A 113 2.26 19.95 2.94
N TYR A 114 3.11 18.97 2.65
CA TYR A 114 4.42 19.21 2.02
C TYR A 114 4.29 19.65 0.56
N PHE A 115 3.34 19.10 -0.19
CA PHE A 115 2.99 19.65 -1.50
C PHE A 115 2.67 21.15 -1.41
N TRP A 116 1.82 21.54 -0.45
CA TRP A 116 1.45 22.94 -0.24
C TRP A 116 2.65 23.80 0.16
N LYS A 117 3.50 23.33 1.08
CA LYS A 117 4.71 24.03 1.53
C LYS A 117 5.72 24.26 0.39
N PHE A 118 5.93 23.26 -0.50
CA PHE A 118 6.78 23.45 -1.69
C PHE A 118 6.14 24.40 -2.70
N LEU A 119 4.86 24.23 -2.98
CA LEU A 119 4.11 25.05 -3.94
C LEU A 119 4.14 26.55 -3.53
N THR A 120 3.95 26.84 -2.26
CA THR A 120 3.95 28.21 -1.72
C THR A 120 5.36 28.79 -1.51
N GLY A 121 6.41 27.95 -1.59
CA GLY A 121 7.78 28.37 -1.44
C GLY A 121 8.25 28.48 0.02
N THR A 122 7.58 27.84 0.96
CA THR A 122 7.99 27.81 2.39
C THR A 122 9.45 27.39 2.54
N PHE A 123 9.88 26.35 1.81
CA PHE A 123 11.26 25.87 1.85
C PHE A 123 12.27 26.79 1.17
N SER A 124 11.85 27.78 0.38
CA SER A 124 12.76 28.76 -0.23
C SER A 124 13.25 29.83 0.75
N SER A 125 12.59 29.96 1.90
CA SER A 125 12.90 30.94 2.96
C SER A 125 13.53 30.32 4.20
N VAL A 126 13.76 29.01 4.21
CA VAL A 126 14.27 28.24 5.36
C VAL A 126 15.67 27.76 5.06
N SER A 127 16.60 27.90 6.03
CA SER A 127 17.94 27.33 5.93
C SER A 127 17.93 25.80 6.05
N GLN A 128 18.96 25.13 5.55
CA GLN A 128 19.07 23.66 5.59
C GLN A 128 18.98 23.07 7.01
N ASP A 129 19.55 23.78 8.00
CA ASP A 129 19.54 23.36 9.39
C ASP A 129 18.16 23.50 10.04
N GLU A 130 17.29 24.33 9.47
CA GLU A 130 15.92 24.55 9.96
C GLU A 130 14.89 23.61 9.31
N ILE A 131 15.23 22.89 8.24
CA ILE A 131 14.29 21.95 7.56
C ILE A 131 13.73 20.89 8.52
N PRO A 132 14.51 20.24 9.42
CA PRO A 132 13.96 19.33 10.40
C PRO A 132 12.91 19.97 11.31
N GLN A 133 13.09 21.27 11.61
CA GLN A 133 12.15 22.02 12.45
C GLN A 133 10.80 22.25 11.74
N VAL A 134 10.77 22.36 10.41
CA VAL A 134 9.52 22.44 9.64
C VAL A 134 8.67 21.18 9.83
N PHE A 135 9.30 20.01 9.85
CA PHE A 135 8.61 18.75 10.10
C PHE A 135 8.15 18.62 11.55
N THR A 136 9.03 18.86 12.51
CA THR A 136 8.68 18.79 13.94
C THR A 136 7.63 19.82 14.33
N ALA A 137 7.67 21.03 13.77
CA ALA A 137 6.65 22.06 13.97
C ALA A 137 5.28 21.62 13.41
N MET A 138 5.24 20.98 12.24
CA MET A 138 4.02 20.42 11.68
C MET A 138 3.46 19.31 12.59
N LEU A 139 4.29 18.37 13.04
CA LEU A 139 3.88 17.29 13.96
C LEU A 139 3.39 17.85 15.31
N GLY A 140 4.01 18.92 15.80
CA GLY A 140 3.62 19.61 17.02
C GLY A 140 2.33 20.44 16.90
N SER A 141 1.79 20.64 15.67
CA SER A 141 0.60 21.43 15.43
C SER A 141 -0.64 20.54 15.17
N PRO A 142 -1.52 20.31 16.17
CA PRO A 142 -2.70 19.48 15.99
C PRO A 142 -3.65 20.05 14.93
N TRP A 143 -3.69 21.39 14.77
CA TRP A 143 -4.53 22.03 13.76
C TRP A 143 -4.02 21.82 12.35
N GLU A 144 -2.72 21.98 12.10
CA GLU A 144 -2.13 21.76 10.77
C GLU A 144 -2.30 20.32 10.34
N MET A 145 -1.90 19.36 11.19
CA MET A 145 -2.11 17.95 10.93
C MET A 145 -3.58 17.58 10.73
N GLY A 146 -4.46 18.09 11.60
CA GLY A 146 -5.89 17.82 11.55
C GLY A 146 -6.57 18.34 10.28
N ILE A 147 -6.22 19.54 9.81
CA ILE A 147 -6.77 20.13 8.58
C ILE A 147 -6.38 19.29 7.36
N PHE A 148 -5.10 18.90 7.19
CA PHE A 148 -4.67 18.13 6.03
C PHE A 148 -5.17 16.69 6.08
N MET A 149 -5.25 16.07 7.26
CA MET A 149 -5.93 14.77 7.43
C MET A 149 -7.42 14.86 7.07
N ALA A 150 -8.13 15.85 7.59
CA ALA A 150 -9.56 16.07 7.30
C ALA A 150 -9.80 16.31 5.80
N LEU A 151 -8.93 17.10 5.15
CA LEU A 151 -8.97 17.32 3.70
C LEU A 151 -8.83 16.01 2.93
N THR A 152 -7.88 15.16 3.31
CA THR A 152 -7.66 13.84 2.70
C THR A 152 -8.89 12.95 2.85
N VAL A 153 -9.45 12.85 4.06
CA VAL A 153 -10.65 12.05 4.35
C VAL A 153 -11.84 12.56 3.54
N PHE A 154 -12.09 13.87 3.57
CA PHE A 154 -13.20 14.48 2.87
C PHE A 154 -13.12 14.27 1.35
N LEU A 155 -11.97 14.57 0.74
CA LEU A 155 -11.77 14.39 -0.71
C LEU A 155 -11.87 12.93 -1.12
N GLY A 156 -11.33 12.00 -0.33
CA GLY A 156 -11.42 10.56 -0.60
C GLY A 156 -12.87 10.08 -0.62
N PHE A 157 -13.65 10.42 0.40
CA PHE A 157 -15.08 10.06 0.43
C PHE A 157 -15.93 10.82 -0.60
N LEU A 158 -15.54 12.05 -0.96
CA LEU A 158 -16.18 12.79 -2.06
C LEU A 158 -16.00 12.02 -3.38
N VAL A 159 -14.77 11.58 -3.69
CA VAL A 159 -14.49 10.77 -4.89
C VAL A 159 -15.31 9.48 -4.91
N CYS A 160 -15.31 8.74 -3.80
CA CYS A 160 -16.11 7.51 -3.68
C CYS A 160 -17.61 7.77 -3.76
N GLY A 161 -18.07 8.92 -3.25
CA GLY A 161 -19.48 9.36 -3.31
C GLY A 161 -20.01 9.54 -4.73
N LEU A 162 -19.15 9.88 -5.69
CA LEU A 162 -19.50 9.99 -7.11
C LEU A 162 -19.76 8.62 -7.79
N GLY A 163 -19.51 7.51 -7.08
CA GLY A 163 -19.72 6.16 -7.57
C GLY A 163 -18.48 5.52 -8.17
N LEU A 164 -18.58 4.22 -8.47
CA LEU A 164 -17.45 3.44 -8.99
C LEU A 164 -16.93 4.03 -10.32
N HIS A 165 -17.81 4.33 -11.27
CA HIS A 165 -17.41 4.73 -12.61
C HIS A 165 -16.94 6.19 -12.72
N ASN A 166 -17.74 7.12 -12.20
CA ASN A 166 -17.48 8.56 -12.35
C ASN A 166 -16.51 9.10 -11.30
N GLY A 167 -16.45 8.46 -10.14
CA GLY A 167 -15.54 8.78 -9.05
C GLY A 167 -14.28 7.91 -9.11
N VAL A 168 -14.34 6.72 -8.51
CA VAL A 168 -13.16 5.87 -8.26
C VAL A 168 -12.42 5.55 -9.55
N GLU A 169 -13.08 4.95 -10.56
CA GLU A 169 -12.40 4.52 -11.80
C GLU A 169 -11.85 5.71 -12.60
N ARG A 170 -12.67 6.76 -12.82
CA ARG A 170 -12.26 7.89 -13.65
C ARG A 170 -11.14 8.71 -13.02
N ILE A 171 -11.28 9.04 -11.74
CA ILE A 171 -10.32 9.90 -11.03
C ILE A 171 -9.01 9.14 -10.82
N THR A 172 -9.07 7.88 -10.35
CA THR A 172 -7.86 7.06 -10.16
C THR A 172 -7.13 6.82 -11.48
N LYS A 173 -7.82 6.63 -12.61
CA LYS A 173 -7.15 6.52 -13.92
C LYS A 173 -6.32 7.75 -14.25
N VAL A 174 -6.85 8.95 -14.05
CA VAL A 174 -6.11 10.19 -14.29
C VAL A 174 -4.94 10.31 -13.33
N MET A 175 -5.18 10.11 -12.03
CA MET A 175 -4.14 10.20 -11.01
C MET A 175 -3.01 9.21 -11.25
N MET A 176 -3.33 7.94 -11.53
CA MET A 176 -2.32 6.90 -11.78
C MET A 176 -1.54 7.15 -13.07
N SER A 177 -2.19 7.65 -14.12
CA SER A 177 -1.48 8.03 -15.35
C SER A 177 -0.51 9.19 -15.11
N CYS A 178 -0.93 10.22 -14.37
CA CYS A 178 -0.05 11.33 -13.96
C CYS A 178 1.09 10.84 -13.07
N LEU A 179 0.79 9.97 -12.09
CA LEU A 179 1.77 9.36 -11.20
C LEU A 179 2.86 8.62 -11.97
N LEU A 180 2.48 7.76 -12.91
CA LEU A 180 3.43 6.99 -13.72
C LEU A 180 4.31 7.89 -14.60
N ILE A 181 3.77 8.98 -15.14
CA ILE A 181 4.55 9.96 -15.89
C ILE A 181 5.51 10.70 -14.95
N LEU A 182 5.02 11.18 -13.81
CA LEU A 182 5.82 11.93 -12.83
C LEU A 182 6.98 11.12 -12.28
N ILE A 183 6.75 9.84 -11.93
CA ILE A 183 7.82 8.99 -11.38
C ILE A 183 8.92 8.74 -12.42
N VAL A 184 8.57 8.57 -13.70
CA VAL A 184 9.56 8.43 -14.78
C VAL A 184 10.35 9.71 -14.96
N VAL A 185 9.71 10.88 -14.96
CA VAL A 185 10.38 12.18 -15.10
C VAL A 185 11.33 12.42 -13.91
N LEU A 186 10.89 12.15 -12.68
CA LEU A 186 11.70 12.29 -11.48
C LEU A 186 12.89 11.31 -11.48
N ALA A 187 12.68 10.05 -11.88
CA ALA A 187 13.76 9.07 -11.97
C ALA A 187 14.80 9.46 -13.02
N LEU A 188 14.35 9.88 -14.22
CA LEU A 188 15.26 10.37 -15.27
C LEU A 188 16.06 11.57 -14.77
N HIS A 189 15.44 12.53 -14.10
CA HIS A 189 16.15 13.67 -13.52
C HIS A 189 17.21 13.21 -12.52
N SER A 190 16.88 12.29 -11.63
CA SER A 190 17.80 11.80 -10.60
C SER A 190 19.01 11.06 -11.17
N LEU A 191 18.84 10.34 -12.30
CA LEU A 191 19.94 9.66 -12.98
C LEU A 191 21.00 10.61 -13.54
N PHE A 192 20.67 11.88 -13.79
CA PHE A 192 21.60 12.90 -14.28
C PHE A 192 22.20 13.77 -13.17
N LEU A 193 21.93 13.47 -11.90
CA LEU A 193 22.53 14.18 -10.77
C LEU A 193 24.02 13.87 -10.68
N LYS A 194 24.85 14.92 -10.69
CA LYS A 194 26.29 14.77 -10.50
C LYS A 194 26.58 14.24 -9.09
N GLY A 195 27.38 13.19 -9.01
CA GLY A 195 27.72 12.54 -7.74
C GLY A 195 26.70 11.48 -7.30
N GLY A 196 25.71 11.17 -8.13
CA GLY A 196 24.71 10.11 -7.85
C GLY A 196 25.15 8.71 -8.25
N GLU A 197 26.26 8.55 -9.01
CA GLU A 197 26.70 7.25 -9.51
C GLU A 197 26.95 6.19 -8.41
N PRO A 198 27.54 6.53 -7.23
CA PRO A 198 27.67 5.55 -6.14
C PRO A 198 26.33 5.08 -5.60
N GLY A 199 25.32 5.95 -5.58
CA GLY A 199 23.95 5.58 -5.20
C GLY A 199 23.29 4.63 -6.19
N LEU A 200 23.52 4.82 -7.49
CA LEU A 200 23.08 3.87 -8.52
C LEU A 200 23.78 2.51 -8.36
N ALA A 201 25.10 2.51 -8.12
CA ALA A 201 25.86 1.28 -7.87
C ALA A 201 25.34 0.55 -6.63
N PHE A 202 25.09 1.28 -5.52
CA PHE A 202 24.49 0.72 -4.30
C PHE A 202 23.15 0.04 -4.56
N TYR A 203 22.31 0.67 -5.37
CA TYR A 203 20.95 0.21 -5.60
C TYR A 203 20.84 -0.89 -6.67
N LEU A 204 21.69 -0.88 -7.69
CA LEU A 204 21.57 -1.77 -8.85
C LEU A 204 22.59 -2.89 -8.87
N LEU A 205 23.75 -2.73 -8.21
CA LEU A 205 24.81 -3.76 -8.21
C LEU A 205 24.74 -4.56 -6.92
N PRO A 206 24.49 -5.89 -7.01
CA PRO A 206 24.44 -6.76 -5.84
C PRO A 206 25.81 -6.84 -5.14
N ASP A 207 25.81 -6.51 -3.85
CA ASP A 207 26.94 -6.62 -2.95
C ASP A 207 26.59 -7.65 -1.85
N TRP A 208 27.12 -8.83 -1.98
CA TRP A 208 26.84 -9.94 -1.06
C TRP A 208 27.51 -9.76 0.29
N ASP A 209 28.67 -9.10 0.36
CA ASP A 209 29.37 -8.86 1.62
C ASP A 209 28.54 -7.94 2.51
N ARG A 210 27.99 -6.87 1.93
CA ARG A 210 27.06 -5.96 2.62
C ARG A 210 25.79 -6.67 3.10
N ALA A 211 25.23 -7.58 2.29
CA ALA A 211 24.05 -8.34 2.68
C ALA A 211 24.36 -9.36 3.79
N VAL A 212 25.56 -9.92 3.82
CA VAL A 212 26.03 -10.80 4.91
C VAL A 212 26.23 -10.02 6.20
N GLU A 213 26.79 -8.81 6.13
CA GLU A 213 26.93 -7.91 7.29
C GLU A 213 25.56 -7.53 7.88
N ALA A 214 24.56 -7.24 7.04
CA ALA A 214 23.18 -6.99 7.48
C ALA A 214 22.47 -8.25 8.02
N GLY A 215 23.04 -9.43 7.77
CA GLY A 215 22.48 -10.73 8.11
C GLY A 215 21.47 -11.24 7.08
N LEU A 216 21.85 -12.22 6.27
CA LEU A 216 20.99 -12.76 5.18
C LEU A 216 19.58 -13.17 5.64
N GLY A 217 19.45 -13.71 6.86
CA GLY A 217 18.15 -14.04 7.44
C GLY A 217 17.26 -12.83 7.69
N ASN A 218 17.86 -11.71 8.09
CA ASN A 218 17.15 -10.45 8.29
C ASN A 218 16.78 -9.81 6.95
N VAL A 219 17.71 -9.81 5.98
CA VAL A 219 17.45 -9.36 4.59
C VAL A 219 16.27 -10.11 3.99
N ALA A 220 16.26 -11.45 4.10
CA ALA A 220 15.16 -12.27 3.60
C ALA A 220 13.85 -11.97 4.31
N ALA A 221 13.84 -11.87 5.64
CA ALA A 221 12.63 -11.57 6.41
C ALA A 221 12.07 -10.17 6.10
N ALA A 222 12.94 -9.16 6.00
CA ALA A 222 12.55 -7.81 5.62
C ALA A 222 11.96 -7.77 4.19
N ALA A 223 12.57 -8.49 3.24
CA ALA A 223 12.08 -8.60 1.87
C ALA A 223 10.74 -9.33 1.77
N MET A 224 10.53 -10.40 2.57
CA MET A 224 9.25 -11.10 2.68
C MET A 224 8.15 -10.16 3.21
N ASN A 225 8.43 -9.45 4.30
CA ASN A 225 7.49 -8.50 4.89
C ASN A 225 7.14 -7.38 3.92
N GLN A 226 8.15 -6.80 3.24
CA GLN A 226 7.92 -5.76 2.25
C GLN A 226 7.07 -6.25 1.06
N ALA A 227 7.24 -7.49 0.60
CA ALA A 227 6.44 -8.06 -0.47
C ALA A 227 4.95 -8.19 -0.11
N PHE A 228 4.61 -8.43 1.15
CA PHE A 228 3.24 -8.40 1.64
C PHE A 228 2.70 -6.99 1.80
N PHE A 229 3.50 -6.13 2.41
CA PHE A 229 3.11 -4.76 2.71
C PHE A 229 2.81 -3.96 1.45
N THR A 230 3.70 -4.03 0.45
CA THR A 230 3.57 -3.25 -0.80
C THR A 230 2.28 -3.56 -1.56
N LEU A 231 1.80 -4.80 -1.51
CA LEU A 231 0.59 -5.24 -2.20
C LEU A 231 -0.68 -5.13 -1.33
N SER A 232 -0.56 -4.69 -0.06
CA SER A 232 -1.67 -4.57 0.91
C SER A 232 -2.50 -5.86 1.05
N LEU A 233 -1.84 -7.04 1.04
CA LEU A 233 -2.48 -8.36 1.04
C LEU A 233 -2.93 -8.77 2.45
N GLY A 234 -4.08 -9.44 2.53
CA GLY A 234 -4.59 -10.07 3.75
C GLY A 234 -5.78 -9.36 4.41
N ILE A 235 -6.00 -8.08 4.10
CA ILE A 235 -7.14 -7.30 4.64
C ILE A 235 -8.30 -7.12 3.64
N GLY A 236 -8.28 -7.84 2.53
CA GLY A 236 -9.35 -7.80 1.54
C GLY A 236 -9.46 -6.49 0.77
N ALA A 237 -8.41 -5.66 0.78
CA ALA A 237 -8.40 -4.39 0.08
C ALA A 237 -8.51 -4.57 -1.45
N LEU A 238 -7.93 -5.64 -1.99
CA LEU A 238 -8.03 -6.01 -3.40
C LEU A 238 -9.24 -6.91 -3.71
N GLU A 239 -9.80 -7.58 -2.73
CA GLU A 239 -10.94 -8.47 -2.89
C GLU A 239 -12.15 -7.75 -3.49
N ILE A 240 -12.43 -6.52 -3.03
CA ILE A 240 -13.55 -5.73 -3.53
C ILE A 240 -13.45 -5.49 -5.04
N PHE A 241 -12.23 -5.24 -5.56
CA PHE A 241 -12.01 -5.05 -6.99
C PHE A 241 -12.16 -6.34 -7.76
N GLY A 242 -11.79 -7.49 -7.17
CA GLY A 242 -12.13 -8.80 -7.68
C GLY A 242 -13.64 -8.98 -7.88
N SER A 243 -14.46 -8.49 -6.93
CA SER A 243 -15.92 -8.58 -7.02
C SER A 243 -16.54 -7.75 -8.16
N TYR A 244 -15.83 -6.73 -8.66
CA TYR A 244 -16.23 -5.89 -9.79
C TYR A 244 -15.70 -6.38 -11.14
N MET A 245 -14.85 -7.44 -11.14
CA MET A 245 -14.31 -8.03 -12.37
C MET A 245 -15.33 -8.88 -13.11
N THR A 246 -15.23 -8.86 -14.45
CA THR A 246 -15.91 -9.83 -15.34
C THR A 246 -15.10 -11.14 -15.43
N ASP A 247 -15.67 -12.16 -16.05
CA ASP A 247 -15.02 -13.47 -16.24
C ASP A 247 -14.13 -13.54 -17.50
N ASP A 248 -13.87 -12.40 -18.16
CA ASP A 248 -13.18 -12.35 -19.47
C ASP A 248 -11.68 -12.67 -19.37
N PHE A 249 -11.05 -12.39 -18.23
CA PHE A 249 -9.62 -12.55 -18.02
C PHE A 249 -9.28 -13.42 -16.81
N THR A 250 -8.17 -14.16 -16.93
CA THR A 250 -7.66 -14.99 -15.82
C THR A 250 -7.10 -14.11 -14.70
N LEU A 251 -7.35 -14.50 -13.44
CA LEU A 251 -6.89 -13.72 -12.28
C LEU A 251 -5.37 -13.74 -12.13
N THR A 252 -4.70 -14.82 -12.49
CA THR A 252 -3.23 -14.88 -12.47
C THR A 252 -2.62 -13.82 -13.39
N GLY A 253 -3.17 -13.66 -14.60
CA GLY A 253 -2.67 -12.65 -15.52
C GLY A 253 -2.88 -11.22 -15.02
N GLU A 254 -4.01 -10.96 -14.34
CA GLU A 254 -4.29 -9.64 -13.77
C GLU A 254 -3.42 -9.37 -12.52
N ALA A 255 -3.23 -10.35 -11.64
CA ALA A 255 -2.35 -10.23 -10.49
C ALA A 255 -0.89 -9.92 -10.91
N VAL A 256 -0.37 -10.61 -11.94
CA VAL A 256 0.96 -10.33 -12.49
C VAL A 256 1.06 -8.88 -13.00
N ARG A 257 0.04 -8.36 -13.68
CA ARG A 257 0.05 -6.97 -14.19
C ARG A 257 -0.01 -5.94 -13.07
N ILE A 258 -0.85 -6.17 -12.05
CA ILE A 258 -0.94 -5.29 -10.88
C ILE A 258 0.39 -5.28 -10.15
N THR A 259 0.97 -6.46 -9.86
CA THR A 259 2.28 -6.59 -9.22
C THR A 259 3.39 -5.95 -10.05
N ALA A 260 3.37 -6.09 -11.38
CA ALA A 260 4.37 -5.45 -12.25
C ALA A 260 4.30 -3.92 -12.20
N LEU A 261 3.10 -3.33 -12.16
CA LEU A 261 2.92 -1.88 -12.01
C LEU A 261 3.40 -1.41 -10.63
N ASP A 262 3.05 -2.12 -9.57
CA ASP A 262 3.49 -1.85 -8.20
C ASP A 262 5.02 -1.88 -8.10
N THR A 263 5.62 -2.97 -8.58
CA THR A 263 7.09 -3.16 -8.60
C THR A 263 7.78 -2.09 -9.43
N PHE A 264 7.23 -1.72 -10.58
CA PHE A 264 7.78 -0.66 -11.42
C PHE A 264 7.89 0.66 -10.65
N VAL A 265 6.84 1.04 -9.90
CA VAL A 265 6.87 2.25 -9.07
C VAL A 265 7.87 2.12 -7.93
N ALA A 266 7.92 0.98 -7.23
CA ALA A 266 8.90 0.75 -6.16
C ALA A 266 10.35 0.86 -6.68
N LEU A 267 10.66 0.23 -7.82
CA LEU A 267 12.00 0.29 -8.39
C LEU A 267 12.38 1.70 -8.86
N LEU A 268 11.46 2.43 -9.49
CA LEU A 268 11.72 3.82 -9.88
C LEU A 268 11.90 4.73 -8.67
N SER A 269 11.20 4.49 -7.57
CA SER A 269 11.39 5.24 -6.31
C SER A 269 12.82 5.08 -5.77
N GLY A 270 13.39 3.88 -5.84
CA GLY A 270 14.80 3.68 -5.53
C GLY A 270 15.74 4.46 -6.45
N LEU A 271 15.45 4.49 -7.76
CA LEU A 271 16.23 5.30 -8.72
C LEU A 271 16.12 6.82 -8.49
N ILE A 272 15.07 7.29 -7.84
CA ILE A 272 14.95 8.69 -7.43
C ILE A 272 15.77 8.95 -6.17
N ILE A 273 15.64 8.10 -5.17
CA ILE A 273 16.12 8.36 -3.81
C ILE A 273 17.61 8.08 -3.66
N PHE A 274 18.11 6.92 -4.11
CA PHE A 274 19.52 6.55 -3.87
C PHE A 274 20.51 7.48 -4.56
N PRO A 275 20.39 7.82 -5.86
CA PRO A 275 21.31 8.78 -6.47
C PRO A 275 21.26 10.15 -5.78
N ALA A 276 20.06 10.59 -5.40
CA ALA A 276 19.91 11.86 -4.71
C ALA A 276 20.58 11.86 -3.32
N CYS A 277 20.35 10.82 -2.51
CA CYS A 277 20.98 10.70 -1.19
C CYS A 277 22.51 10.69 -1.28
N PHE A 278 23.09 9.92 -2.20
CA PHE A 278 24.54 9.84 -2.35
C PHE A 278 25.15 11.12 -2.94
N ALA A 279 24.47 11.77 -3.89
CA ALA A 279 24.93 13.06 -4.44
C ALA A 279 25.05 14.16 -3.37
N TYR A 280 24.22 14.10 -2.34
CA TYR A 280 24.20 15.08 -1.25
C TYR A 280 24.74 14.54 0.08
N ASN A 281 25.43 13.38 0.07
CA ASN A 281 26.05 12.73 1.24
C ASN A 281 25.08 12.51 2.42
N VAL A 282 23.87 12.06 2.12
CA VAL A 282 22.85 11.73 3.12
C VAL A 282 22.62 10.22 3.13
N HIS A 283 22.51 9.62 4.33
CA HIS A 283 22.21 8.20 4.45
C HIS A 283 20.74 7.92 4.15
N PRO A 284 20.44 6.89 3.33
CA PRO A 284 19.06 6.54 2.94
C PRO A 284 18.28 5.73 3.99
N ASP A 285 18.84 5.52 5.18
CA ASP A 285 18.35 4.63 6.24
C ASP A 285 17.57 5.33 7.38
N GLN A 286 16.98 6.50 7.12
CA GLN A 286 16.40 7.36 8.18
C GLN A 286 14.86 7.30 8.33
N GLY A 287 14.18 6.26 7.85
CA GLY A 287 12.72 6.10 8.03
C GLY A 287 11.90 7.27 7.46
N PRO A 288 10.86 7.78 8.19
CA PRO A 288 10.06 8.93 7.77
C PRO A 288 10.86 10.18 7.48
N SER A 289 11.96 10.36 8.18
CA SER A 289 12.88 11.48 7.99
C SER A 289 13.43 11.56 6.58
N LEU A 290 13.56 10.44 5.89
CA LEU A 290 13.98 10.38 4.49
C LEU A 290 13.09 11.24 3.58
N ILE A 291 11.78 11.12 3.71
CA ILE A 291 10.82 11.85 2.86
C ILE A 291 10.62 13.29 3.33
N PHE A 292 10.55 13.53 4.64
CA PHE A 292 10.10 14.82 5.18
C PHE A 292 11.23 15.74 5.62
N ILE A 293 12.45 15.22 5.74
CA ILE A 293 13.64 16.00 6.12
C ILE A 293 14.71 15.90 5.03
N THR A 294 15.14 14.68 4.69
CA THR A 294 16.26 14.45 3.78
C THR A 294 15.97 14.91 2.36
N LEU A 295 14.88 14.45 1.75
CA LEU A 295 14.53 14.87 0.39
C LEU A 295 14.23 16.37 0.28
N PRO A 296 13.51 17.03 1.22
CA PRO A 296 13.40 18.48 1.23
C PRO A 296 14.75 19.22 1.29
N LYS A 297 15.73 18.74 2.08
CA LYS A 297 17.10 19.30 2.08
C LYS A 297 17.73 19.21 0.69
N ILE A 298 17.66 18.03 0.07
CA ILE A 298 18.17 17.82 -1.29
C ILE A 298 17.48 18.76 -2.28
N PHE A 299 16.15 18.86 -2.25
CA PHE A 299 15.41 19.72 -3.16
C PHE A 299 15.76 21.20 -2.96
N THR A 300 16.02 21.66 -1.73
CA THR A 300 16.40 23.06 -1.50
C THR A 300 17.77 23.42 -2.06
N ASP A 301 18.68 22.45 -2.18
CA ASP A 301 20.01 22.63 -2.78
C ASP A 301 20.01 22.51 -4.32
N MET A 302 18.96 21.89 -4.88
CA MET A 302 18.89 21.66 -6.31
C MET A 302 18.49 22.91 -7.08
N THR A 303 19.04 23.08 -8.29
CA THR A 303 18.55 24.06 -9.26
C THR A 303 17.07 23.78 -9.54
N ALA A 304 16.21 24.81 -9.41
CA ALA A 304 14.75 24.71 -9.49
C ALA A 304 14.12 23.73 -8.46
N GLY A 305 14.73 23.59 -7.29
CA GLY A 305 14.32 22.64 -6.25
C GLY A 305 12.87 22.79 -5.79
N ARG A 306 12.34 24.03 -5.77
CA ARG A 306 10.90 24.26 -5.53
C ARG A 306 10.03 23.50 -6.52
N LEU A 307 10.38 23.49 -7.80
CA LEU A 307 9.65 22.75 -8.84
C LEU A 307 9.75 21.23 -8.59
N TRP A 308 10.97 20.72 -8.40
CA TRP A 308 11.20 19.29 -8.18
C TRP A 308 10.55 18.77 -6.91
N GLY A 309 10.64 19.52 -5.82
CA GLY A 309 9.95 19.19 -4.57
C GLY A 309 8.42 19.22 -4.73
N THR A 310 7.88 20.22 -5.42
CA THR A 310 6.45 20.28 -5.72
C THR A 310 6.00 19.05 -6.53
N LEU A 311 6.71 18.70 -7.62
CA LEU A 311 6.38 17.54 -8.46
C LEU A 311 6.49 16.23 -7.68
N PHE A 312 7.51 16.08 -6.83
CA PHE A 312 7.67 14.92 -5.99
C PHE A 312 6.50 14.76 -5.01
N PHE A 313 6.09 15.82 -4.32
CA PHE A 313 4.97 15.74 -3.37
C PHE A 313 3.61 15.67 -4.04
N VAL A 314 3.44 16.13 -5.30
CA VAL A 314 2.26 15.78 -6.13
C VAL A 314 2.22 14.28 -6.40
N PHE A 315 3.35 13.70 -6.83
CA PHE A 315 3.47 12.26 -7.04
C PHE A 315 3.14 11.48 -5.77
N MET A 316 3.71 11.86 -4.60
CA MET A 316 3.44 11.24 -3.31
C MET A 316 1.97 11.36 -2.88
N THR A 317 1.37 12.53 -3.11
CA THR A 317 -0.05 12.77 -2.84
C THR A 317 -0.93 11.86 -3.69
N PHE A 318 -0.63 11.70 -4.98
CA PHE A 318 -1.40 10.79 -5.84
C PHE A 318 -1.22 9.32 -5.45
N ALA A 319 -0.01 8.91 -5.09
CA ALA A 319 0.26 7.56 -4.61
C ALA A 319 -0.53 7.24 -3.33
N SER A 320 -0.46 8.11 -2.33
CA SER A 320 -1.20 7.91 -1.07
C SER A 320 -2.71 7.98 -1.27
N PHE A 321 -3.21 8.94 -2.06
CA PHE A 321 -4.63 9.17 -2.26
C PHE A 321 -5.30 8.07 -3.10
N SER A 322 -4.59 7.41 -4.01
CA SER A 322 -5.12 6.25 -4.75
C SER A 322 -5.42 5.07 -3.82
N THR A 323 -4.54 4.79 -2.85
CA THR A 323 -4.78 3.78 -1.81
C THR A 323 -5.95 4.19 -0.90
N VAL A 324 -6.02 5.46 -0.45
CA VAL A 324 -7.13 5.96 0.38
C VAL A 324 -8.47 5.75 -0.30
N THR A 325 -8.60 6.14 -1.57
CA THR A 325 -9.87 5.99 -2.32
C THR A 325 -10.22 4.52 -2.54
N ALA A 326 -9.24 3.66 -2.77
CA ALA A 326 -9.44 2.23 -2.94
C ALA A 326 -9.97 1.55 -1.67
N VAL A 327 -9.38 1.84 -0.52
CA VAL A 327 -9.81 1.28 0.77
C VAL A 327 -11.15 1.87 1.21
N PHE A 328 -11.40 3.16 0.95
CA PHE A 328 -12.71 3.76 1.22
C PHE A 328 -13.83 3.12 0.40
N GLU A 329 -13.57 2.79 -0.87
CA GLU A 329 -14.53 2.05 -1.70
C GLU A 329 -14.84 0.68 -1.08
N ASN A 330 -13.83 -0.04 -0.56
CA ASN A 330 -14.04 -1.30 0.13
C ASN A 330 -14.94 -1.14 1.37
N LEU A 331 -14.68 -0.15 2.22
CA LEU A 331 -15.51 0.14 3.42
C LEU A 331 -16.94 0.49 3.04
N ILE A 332 -17.13 1.31 2.01
CA ILE A 332 -18.48 1.69 1.51
C ILE A 332 -19.22 0.46 0.98
N ALA A 333 -18.56 -0.34 0.15
CA ALA A 333 -19.17 -1.55 -0.40
C ALA A 333 -19.52 -2.57 0.69
N CYS A 334 -18.66 -2.73 1.70
CA CYS A 334 -18.94 -3.57 2.86
C CYS A 334 -20.17 -3.10 3.63
N ALA A 335 -20.32 -1.78 3.82
CA ALA A 335 -21.49 -1.22 4.50
C ALA A 335 -22.77 -1.42 3.67
N MET A 336 -22.71 -1.24 2.34
CA MET A 336 -23.84 -1.49 1.43
C MET A 336 -24.26 -2.95 1.45
N ASP A 337 -23.30 -3.88 1.31
CA ASP A 337 -23.58 -5.31 1.20
C ASP A 337 -24.11 -5.94 2.51
N ASN A 338 -23.57 -5.51 3.68
CA ASN A 338 -23.91 -6.14 4.95
C ASN A 338 -25.10 -5.50 5.66
N PHE A 339 -25.30 -4.18 5.49
CA PHE A 339 -26.36 -3.44 6.18
C PHE A 339 -27.48 -2.96 5.26
N GLY A 340 -27.36 -3.21 3.93
CA GLY A 340 -28.34 -2.73 2.94
C GLY A 340 -28.43 -1.21 2.84
N TRP A 341 -27.36 -0.48 3.19
CA TRP A 341 -27.36 0.96 3.16
C TRP A 341 -27.20 1.49 1.74
N THR A 342 -27.81 2.64 1.48
CA THR A 342 -27.53 3.37 0.24
C THR A 342 -26.09 3.88 0.23
N ARG A 343 -25.51 4.06 -0.96
CA ARG A 343 -24.15 4.58 -1.11
C ARG A 343 -23.96 5.91 -0.37
N LYS A 344 -24.92 6.83 -0.46
CA LYS A 344 -24.86 8.14 0.25
C LYS A 344 -24.75 7.95 1.77
N LYS A 345 -25.57 7.08 2.35
CA LYS A 345 -25.52 6.77 3.79
C LYS A 345 -24.21 6.13 4.16
N SER A 346 -23.72 5.14 3.38
CA SER A 346 -22.45 4.47 3.61
C SER A 346 -21.28 5.45 3.57
N VAL A 347 -21.24 6.35 2.59
CA VAL A 347 -20.22 7.41 2.49
C VAL A 347 -20.23 8.29 3.71
N LEU A 348 -21.39 8.82 4.11
CA LEU A 348 -21.48 9.76 5.24
C LEU A 348 -21.07 9.11 6.56
N VAL A 349 -21.55 7.90 6.83
CA VAL A 349 -21.23 7.19 8.08
C VAL A 349 -19.75 6.82 8.13
N ASN A 350 -19.19 6.27 7.04
CA ASN A 350 -17.78 5.91 6.99
C ASN A 350 -16.86 7.14 7.07
N LEU A 351 -17.25 8.28 6.45
CA LEU A 351 -16.52 9.53 6.57
C LEU A 351 -16.41 9.96 8.04
N VAL A 352 -17.52 9.94 8.77
CA VAL A 352 -17.53 10.32 10.19
C VAL A 352 -16.69 9.34 11.02
N ILE A 353 -16.83 8.04 10.79
CA ILE A 353 -16.06 7.01 11.52
C ILE A 353 -14.56 7.19 11.26
N VAL A 354 -14.13 7.22 10.01
CA VAL A 354 -12.70 7.34 9.67
C VAL A 354 -12.13 8.65 10.20
N PHE A 355 -12.85 9.77 10.03
CA PHE A 355 -12.41 11.06 10.55
C PHE A 355 -12.19 11.02 12.07
N LEU A 356 -13.17 10.55 12.84
CA LEU A 356 -13.08 10.50 14.29
C LEU A 356 -11.97 9.55 14.79
N PHE A 357 -11.85 8.39 14.16
CA PHE A 357 -10.84 7.41 14.54
C PHE A 357 -9.42 7.76 14.06
N SER A 358 -9.26 8.67 13.10
CA SER A 358 -7.94 9.22 12.72
C SER A 358 -7.45 10.33 13.67
N ILE A 359 -8.32 10.93 14.50
CA ILE A 359 -7.94 11.98 15.44
C ILE A 359 -6.85 11.52 16.43
N PRO A 360 -6.92 10.34 17.07
CA PRO A 360 -5.87 9.88 17.98
C PRO A 360 -4.50 9.84 17.32
N CYS A 361 -4.39 9.41 16.07
CA CYS A 361 -3.14 9.39 15.32
C CYS A 361 -2.59 10.81 15.12
N VAL A 362 -3.43 11.79 14.76
CA VAL A 362 -3.05 13.21 14.66
C VAL A 362 -2.55 13.74 16.01
N LEU A 363 -3.23 13.40 17.09
CA LEU A 363 -2.89 13.88 18.44
C LEU A 363 -1.69 13.16 19.05
N GLY A 364 -1.31 11.99 18.53
CA GLY A 364 -0.21 11.17 19.04
C GLY A 364 1.14 11.89 19.03
N TYR A 365 1.35 12.84 18.14
CA TYR A 365 2.59 13.62 18.02
C TYR A 365 2.62 14.91 18.84
N ASN A 366 1.50 15.28 19.47
CA ASN A 366 1.37 16.55 20.18
C ASN A 366 0.64 16.38 21.51
N VAL A 367 -0.68 16.47 21.56
CA VAL A 367 -1.48 16.42 22.81
C VAL A 367 -1.37 15.07 23.52
N LEU A 368 -1.26 13.98 22.80
CA LEU A 368 -1.15 12.60 23.31
C LEU A 368 0.27 12.05 23.22
N SER A 369 1.29 12.85 22.96
CA SER A 369 2.69 12.42 22.78
C SER A 369 3.28 11.68 24.01
N GLY A 370 2.71 11.86 25.19
CA GLY A 370 3.08 11.10 26.40
C GLY A 370 2.38 9.73 26.54
N MET A 371 1.46 9.39 25.63
CA MET A 371 0.79 8.10 25.63
C MET A 371 1.55 7.10 24.76
N HIS A 372 1.99 6.02 25.37
CA HIS A 372 2.67 4.93 24.68
C HIS A 372 1.79 3.67 24.71
N PHE A 373 1.76 2.96 23.59
CA PHE A 373 0.91 1.78 23.39
C PHE A 373 1.77 0.51 23.20
N ILE A 374 1.60 -0.20 22.10
CA ILE A 374 2.26 -1.48 21.84
C ILE A 374 3.79 -1.29 21.82
N GLY A 375 4.50 -2.01 22.68
CA GLY A 375 5.97 -1.93 22.74
C GLY A 375 6.55 -0.58 23.17
N GLY A 376 5.73 0.34 23.67
CA GLY A 376 6.18 1.69 24.07
C GLY A 376 6.20 2.70 22.89
N THR A 377 5.60 2.36 21.76
CA THR A 377 5.52 3.21 20.56
C THR A 377 4.35 4.19 20.63
N ASP A 378 4.36 5.17 19.72
CA ASP A 378 3.24 6.12 19.57
C ASP A 378 1.98 5.48 18.95
N VAL A 379 0.94 6.28 18.72
CA VAL A 379 -0.35 5.80 18.16
C VAL A 379 -0.14 5.27 16.75
N LEU A 380 0.55 6.00 15.87
CA LEU A 380 0.75 5.64 14.48
C LEU A 380 1.52 4.32 14.35
N ASP A 381 2.64 4.22 15.06
CA ASP A 381 3.49 3.02 15.02
C ASP A 381 2.76 1.79 15.59
N SER A 382 1.91 2.00 16.61
CA SER A 382 1.09 0.92 17.19
C SER A 382 0.00 0.46 16.21
N GLU A 383 -0.66 1.38 15.50
CA GLU A 383 -1.66 1.06 14.47
C GLU A 383 -0.99 0.35 13.27
N ASP A 384 0.16 0.86 12.79
CA ASP A 384 0.93 0.21 11.72
C ASP A 384 1.41 -1.18 12.13
N PHE A 385 1.89 -1.35 13.38
CA PHE A 385 2.29 -2.66 13.91
C PHE A 385 1.15 -3.68 13.82
N LEU A 386 -0.05 -3.31 14.27
CA LEU A 386 -1.22 -4.21 14.22
C LEU A 386 -1.58 -4.59 12.78
N VAL A 387 -1.56 -3.63 11.87
CA VAL A 387 -1.88 -3.88 10.46
C VAL A 387 -0.77 -4.68 9.79
N SER A 388 0.47 -4.20 9.84
CA SER A 388 1.58 -4.73 9.06
C SER A 388 2.09 -6.09 9.56
N ASN A 389 2.12 -6.31 10.89
CA ASN A 389 2.72 -7.50 11.47
C ASN A 389 1.70 -8.58 11.86
N LEU A 390 0.43 -8.20 12.07
CA LEU A 390 -0.60 -9.15 12.48
C LEU A 390 -1.69 -9.36 11.42
N LEU A 391 -2.36 -8.27 10.99
CA LEU A 391 -3.56 -8.40 10.16
C LEU A 391 -3.22 -8.76 8.71
N LEU A 392 -2.20 -8.17 8.09
CA LEU A 392 -1.79 -8.51 6.72
C LEU A 392 -1.33 -9.98 6.62
N PRO A 393 -0.30 -10.44 7.35
CA PRO A 393 0.15 -11.82 7.21
C PRO A 393 -0.86 -12.83 7.75
N GLY A 394 -1.54 -12.52 8.86
CA GLY A 394 -2.57 -13.38 9.43
C GLY A 394 -3.77 -13.55 8.48
N GLY A 395 -4.24 -12.46 7.89
CA GLY A 395 -5.31 -12.49 6.92
C GLY A 395 -4.93 -13.21 5.63
N ALA A 396 -3.71 -12.99 5.12
CA ALA A 396 -3.20 -13.73 3.97
C ALA A 396 -3.18 -15.26 4.21
N LEU A 397 -2.80 -15.67 5.43
CA LEU A 397 -2.86 -17.08 5.82
C LEU A 397 -4.30 -17.62 5.81
N VAL A 398 -5.27 -16.83 6.27
CA VAL A 398 -6.69 -17.23 6.25
C VAL A 398 -7.21 -17.33 4.82
N TYR A 399 -6.90 -16.38 3.92
CA TYR A 399 -7.24 -16.49 2.49
C TYR A 399 -6.67 -17.77 1.87
N LEU A 400 -5.40 -18.05 2.16
CA LEU A 400 -4.73 -19.26 1.67
C LEU A 400 -5.45 -20.52 2.17
N LEU A 401 -5.68 -20.65 3.47
CA LEU A 401 -6.36 -21.81 4.06
C LEU A 401 -7.77 -21.97 3.52
N PHE A 402 -8.51 -20.89 3.35
CA PHE A 402 -9.85 -20.90 2.77
C PHE A 402 -9.85 -21.41 1.32
N CYS A 403 -8.95 -20.90 0.49
CA CYS A 403 -8.88 -21.27 -0.93
C CYS A 403 -8.36 -22.68 -1.17
N VAL A 404 -7.53 -23.24 -0.25
CA VAL A 404 -6.77 -24.46 -0.55
C VAL A 404 -7.23 -25.67 0.25
N THR A 405 -7.81 -25.47 1.45
CA THR A 405 -8.20 -26.60 2.31
C THR A 405 -9.60 -27.13 1.99
N ARG A 406 -9.83 -28.40 2.35
CA ARG A 406 -11.14 -29.03 2.25
C ARG A 406 -12.21 -28.44 3.19
N PHE A 407 -11.80 -27.71 4.20
CA PHE A 407 -12.70 -27.08 5.19
C PHE A 407 -13.21 -25.72 4.72
N GLY A 408 -12.51 -25.06 3.79
CA GLY A 408 -12.91 -23.82 3.15
C GLY A 408 -13.60 -24.04 1.78
N TRP A 409 -13.35 -23.12 0.86
CA TRP A 409 -13.84 -23.17 -0.54
C TRP A 409 -13.22 -24.32 -1.32
N GLY A 410 -11.96 -24.62 -1.07
CA GLY A 410 -11.22 -25.75 -1.62
C GLY A 410 -10.51 -25.44 -2.93
N PHE A 411 -9.35 -26.13 -3.13
CA PHE A 411 -8.44 -25.86 -4.24
C PHE A 411 -9.09 -26.03 -5.63
N ASP A 412 -9.97 -27.00 -5.82
CA ASP A 412 -10.56 -27.26 -7.13
C ASP A 412 -11.55 -26.15 -7.55
N ASN A 413 -12.28 -25.56 -6.60
CA ASN A 413 -13.13 -24.40 -6.85
C ASN A 413 -12.29 -23.16 -7.10
N TYR A 414 -11.25 -22.93 -6.27
CA TYR A 414 -10.31 -21.84 -6.41
C TYR A 414 -9.64 -21.84 -7.79
N ILE A 415 -9.02 -22.96 -8.20
CA ILE A 415 -8.30 -23.04 -9.47
C ILE A 415 -9.23 -22.89 -10.69
N LYS A 416 -10.48 -23.37 -10.57
CA LYS A 416 -11.50 -23.20 -11.59
C LYS A 416 -11.86 -21.72 -11.76
N GLU A 417 -12.01 -21.00 -10.65
CA GLU A 417 -12.30 -19.55 -10.65
C GLU A 417 -11.12 -18.75 -11.24
N VAL A 418 -9.90 -18.98 -10.74
CA VAL A 418 -8.69 -18.28 -11.19
C VAL A 418 -8.47 -18.39 -12.68
N ASN A 419 -8.77 -19.57 -13.25
CA ASN A 419 -8.52 -19.90 -14.66
C ASN A 419 -9.69 -19.55 -15.60
N LYS A 420 -10.75 -18.93 -15.12
CA LYS A 420 -11.82 -18.42 -15.99
C LYS A 420 -11.30 -17.31 -16.90
N GLY A 421 -11.75 -17.29 -18.14
CA GLY A 421 -11.40 -16.31 -19.13
C GLY A 421 -10.07 -16.58 -19.85
N SER A 422 -9.61 -15.57 -20.59
CA SER A 422 -8.40 -15.63 -21.41
C SER A 422 -7.18 -15.08 -20.66
N GLY A 423 -6.02 -15.69 -20.81
CA GLY A 423 -4.75 -15.24 -20.25
C GLY A 423 -3.92 -16.32 -19.57
N MET A 424 -3.01 -15.92 -18.69
CA MET A 424 -2.10 -16.81 -17.98
C MET A 424 -2.89 -17.68 -16.99
N LYS A 425 -2.84 -18.98 -17.18
CA LYS A 425 -3.52 -19.95 -16.31
C LYS A 425 -2.60 -20.44 -15.21
N MET A 426 -3.15 -20.59 -14.02
CA MET A 426 -2.45 -21.22 -12.89
C MET A 426 -2.47 -22.74 -13.05
N PRO A 427 -1.30 -23.40 -13.02
CA PRO A 427 -1.22 -24.84 -13.20
C PRO A 427 -1.60 -25.60 -11.94
N ARG A 428 -2.25 -26.76 -12.10
CA ARG A 428 -2.71 -27.60 -10.97
C ARG A 428 -1.57 -28.19 -10.13
N TRP A 429 -0.38 -28.35 -10.70
CA TRP A 429 0.78 -28.87 -9.96
C TRP A 429 1.26 -27.94 -8.82
N MET A 430 0.83 -26.67 -8.80
CA MET A 430 1.11 -25.75 -7.70
C MET A 430 0.34 -26.08 -6.40
N LYS A 431 -0.61 -27.04 -6.43
CA LYS A 431 -1.37 -27.42 -5.24
C LYS A 431 -0.50 -27.75 -4.02
N PRO A 432 0.56 -28.61 -4.11
CA PRO A 432 1.42 -28.89 -2.96
C PRO A 432 2.16 -27.66 -2.45
N TYR A 433 2.57 -26.75 -3.35
CA TYR A 433 3.19 -25.49 -2.97
C TYR A 433 2.25 -24.65 -2.09
N PHE A 434 1.00 -24.51 -2.49
CA PHE A 434 -0.01 -23.75 -1.74
C PHE A 434 -0.44 -24.44 -0.44
N GLN A 435 -0.36 -25.77 -0.38
CA GLN A 435 -0.75 -26.52 0.82
C GLN A 435 0.32 -26.56 1.90
N PHE A 436 1.61 -26.54 1.55
CA PHE A 436 2.71 -26.80 2.48
C PHE A 436 3.73 -25.67 2.54
N ILE A 437 4.22 -25.18 1.39
CA ILE A 437 5.33 -24.23 1.35
C ILE A 437 4.83 -22.80 1.65
N LEU A 438 3.82 -22.33 0.94
CA LEU A 438 3.32 -20.97 1.10
C LEU A 438 2.77 -20.68 2.50
N PRO A 439 2.01 -21.59 3.17
CA PRO A 439 1.62 -21.37 4.55
C PRO A 439 2.80 -21.24 5.51
N LEU A 440 3.85 -22.05 5.30
CA LEU A 440 5.06 -22.00 6.12
C LEU A 440 5.78 -20.65 5.97
N LEU A 441 5.90 -20.15 4.73
CA LEU A 441 6.51 -18.85 4.48
C LEU A 441 5.72 -17.72 5.17
N ILE A 442 4.38 -17.73 5.06
CA ILE A 442 3.52 -16.72 5.71
C ILE A 442 3.62 -16.83 7.24
N LEU A 443 3.68 -18.04 7.80
CA LEU A 443 3.86 -18.23 9.24
C LEU A 443 5.20 -17.70 9.73
N VAL A 444 6.29 -17.84 8.95
CA VAL A 444 7.59 -17.26 9.29
C VAL A 444 7.49 -15.74 9.39
N ILE A 445 6.79 -15.07 8.45
CA ILE A 445 6.57 -13.61 8.51
C ILE A 445 5.79 -13.25 9.77
N LEU A 446 4.67 -13.94 10.01
CA LEU A 446 3.80 -13.66 11.15
C LEU A 446 4.54 -13.80 12.49
N ILE A 447 5.31 -14.88 12.66
CA ILE A 447 6.08 -15.12 13.89
C ILE A 447 7.17 -14.05 14.06
N ARG A 448 7.93 -13.76 13.00
CA ARG A 448 8.99 -12.73 13.06
C ARG A 448 8.45 -11.32 13.26
N GLY A 449 7.26 -11.02 12.73
CA GLY A 449 6.62 -9.73 12.96
C GLY A 449 6.11 -9.52 14.38
N LEU A 450 5.95 -10.60 15.16
CA LEU A 450 5.50 -10.55 16.56
C LEU A 450 6.67 -10.66 17.57
N MET A 451 7.87 -11.00 17.13
CA MET A 451 9.10 -11.08 17.94
C MET A 451 9.84 -9.75 17.96
#